data_ae37256b2394fdcf274d829e239f66fa
#
_entry.id   ae37256b2394fdcf274d829e239f66fa
#
_cell.length_a   1.000
_cell.length_b   1.000
_cell.length_c   1.000
_cell.angle_alpha   90.00
_cell.angle_beta   90.00
_cell.angle_gamma   90.00
#
_symmetry.space_group_name_H-M   'P 1'
#
loop_
_entity.id
_entity.type
_entity.pdbx_description
1 polymer ?
#
loop_
_entity_poly.entity_id
_entity_poly.type
_entity_poly.pdbx_seq_one_letter_code
_entity_poly.pdbx_strand_id
1 'polypeptide(L)'
;MKNNRLIPPLAALTLCLTGPLYAAEKPLFNTEEIIDESSLDIEILQDWHPVGDTRQKLIEINVAEWWPGQDYRIPVRMIVPLEGKAKGFSITGANGNFEALMKDTQPTDFQAKLLEGGVGIVKTLVRASRQIEGKQGLEQKMQRMFMKELNPRYTTLWIWSMTLMRATTAAYSETNYFEKGKVAGSGSSKNGMAPAVALINDERFTATCSNHAPAYFSPTRRAEREEVAKAEKANKAFFEAVKAGDIDLDPKRSKLYQGVMVGSERSMGKMALKMGKSMDDMQSFADRLWSSACVTENWDRLRERGVDVLFEPGTHDYVAYDILWGAQNHPQLPVYHQPNGGHSQTPHFAAAKDEQNREAFLWDHFFGGEPLLSPPTSSHKVDKDKLTVRVSFDEGPQPTSGRIWWMYDRAPAGSAPFLDIPIPEDQWADMERDPKAGSWITTIPLKEGASHIDFFSNHGKVVNGYQQYLSSPYTRVVLS
;
A
#
# COMPACT_ATOMS: atom_id res chain seq x y z
N MET A 1 19.03 20.31 -78.05
CA MET A 1 19.11 18.85 -77.80
C MET A 1 18.75 18.63 -76.35
N LYS A 2 17.54 18.15 -76.08
CA LYS A 2 17.04 17.88 -74.73
C LYS A 2 17.14 16.39 -74.48
N ASN A 3 17.93 15.98 -73.51
CA ASN A 3 18.00 14.60 -73.05
C ASN A 3 16.98 14.36 -71.94
N ASN A 4 15.89 13.67 -72.27
CA ASN A 4 14.98 13.07 -71.30
C ASN A 4 15.55 11.77 -70.76
N ARG A 5 15.86 11.69 -69.45
CA ARG A 5 16.09 10.45 -68.76
C ARG A 5 14.84 10.01 -68.06
N LEU A 6 14.29 8.89 -68.48
CA LEU A 6 13.19 8.15 -67.83
C LEU A 6 13.69 7.51 -66.53
N ILE A 7 13.01 7.77 -65.43
CA ILE A 7 13.19 7.11 -64.13
C ILE A 7 12.18 5.97 -64.06
N PRO A 8 12.60 4.73 -63.76
CA PRO A 8 11.67 3.62 -63.60
C PRO A 8 10.91 3.73 -62.26
N PRO A 9 9.66 3.23 -62.19
CA PRO A 9 8.86 3.30 -60.96
C PRO A 9 9.42 2.32 -59.89
N LEU A 10 9.62 2.85 -58.68
CA LEU A 10 9.94 2.06 -57.49
C LEU A 10 8.68 1.25 -57.08
N ALA A 11 8.77 -0.06 -57.17
CA ALA A 11 7.79 -0.97 -56.68
C ALA A 11 7.84 -0.95 -55.14
N ALA A 12 6.82 -0.43 -54.49
CA ALA A 12 6.66 -0.48 -53.05
C ALA A 12 6.32 -1.90 -52.62
N LEU A 13 7.30 -2.60 -52.02
CA LEU A 13 7.12 -3.90 -51.39
C LEU A 13 6.43 -3.67 -50.03
N THR A 14 5.10 -3.81 -49.98
CA THR A 14 4.35 -3.81 -48.74
C THR A 14 4.62 -5.12 -47.98
N LEU A 15 5.55 -5.12 -47.05
CA LEU A 15 5.73 -6.24 -46.12
C LEU A 15 4.54 -6.23 -45.16
N CYS A 16 3.57 -7.11 -45.37
CA CYS A 16 2.59 -7.47 -44.36
C CYS A 16 3.30 -8.25 -43.25
N LEU A 17 3.69 -7.57 -42.18
CA LEU A 17 4.07 -8.19 -40.92
C LEU A 17 2.81 -8.74 -40.25
N THR A 18 2.42 -9.96 -40.61
CA THR A 18 1.47 -10.75 -39.80
C THR A 18 2.25 -11.37 -38.65
N GLY A 19 2.61 -10.55 -37.64
CA GLY A 19 2.96 -11.07 -36.34
C GLY A 19 1.73 -11.73 -35.73
N PRO A 20 1.87 -12.81 -34.92
CA PRO A 20 0.74 -13.38 -34.24
C PRO A 20 0.09 -12.27 -33.40
N LEU A 21 -1.19 -11.98 -33.68
CA LEU A 21 -2.04 -11.19 -32.79
C LEU A 21 -2.13 -12.00 -31.48
N TYR A 22 -1.24 -11.71 -30.54
CA TYR A 22 -1.50 -12.08 -29.15
C TYR A 22 -2.80 -11.42 -28.79
N ALA A 23 -3.84 -12.23 -28.57
CA ALA A 23 -5.09 -11.75 -27.97
C ALA A 23 -4.70 -10.98 -26.73
N ALA A 24 -5.02 -9.68 -26.68
CA ALA A 24 -4.70 -8.86 -25.55
C ALA A 24 -5.22 -9.56 -24.29
N GLU A 25 -4.32 -9.91 -23.38
CA GLU A 25 -4.66 -10.60 -22.14
C GLU A 25 -5.70 -9.75 -21.42
N LYS A 26 -6.84 -10.37 -21.03
CA LYS A 26 -7.89 -9.60 -20.34
C LYS A 26 -7.30 -8.91 -19.11
N PRO A 27 -7.65 -7.64 -18.86
CA PRO A 27 -7.16 -6.93 -17.69
C PRO A 27 -7.50 -7.72 -16.43
N LEU A 28 -6.59 -7.71 -15.46
CA LEU A 28 -6.76 -8.43 -14.19
C LEU A 28 -8.04 -8.00 -13.47
N PHE A 29 -8.39 -6.72 -13.58
CA PHE A 29 -9.63 -6.13 -13.08
C PHE A 29 -10.47 -5.65 -14.29
N ASN A 30 -11.69 -6.17 -14.41
CA ASN A 30 -12.60 -5.81 -15.50
C ASN A 30 -13.57 -4.73 -14.99
N THR A 31 -13.54 -3.54 -15.60
CA THR A 31 -14.41 -2.42 -15.24
C THR A 31 -15.89 -2.78 -15.37
N GLU A 32 -16.28 -3.54 -16.41
CA GLU A 32 -17.68 -3.95 -16.59
C GLU A 32 -18.15 -4.84 -15.44
N GLU A 33 -17.32 -5.80 -15.01
CA GLU A 33 -17.61 -6.66 -13.84
C GLU A 33 -17.70 -5.84 -12.55
N ILE A 34 -16.82 -4.83 -12.40
CA ILE A 34 -16.77 -3.98 -11.20
C ILE A 34 -18.05 -3.16 -11.02
N ILE A 35 -18.57 -2.55 -12.11
CA ILE A 35 -19.71 -1.62 -12.05
C ILE A 35 -21.08 -2.28 -12.28
N ASP A 36 -21.12 -3.55 -12.60
CA ASP A 36 -22.37 -4.27 -12.87
C ASP A 36 -23.20 -4.45 -11.60
N GLU A 37 -24.23 -3.64 -11.44
CA GLU A 37 -25.18 -3.72 -10.32
C GLU A 37 -26.00 -5.02 -10.35
N SER A 38 -26.30 -5.58 -11.54
CA SER A 38 -27.19 -6.74 -11.69
C SER A 38 -26.58 -8.02 -11.10
N SER A 39 -25.26 -8.12 -11.04
CA SER A 39 -24.53 -9.28 -10.49
C SER A 39 -24.20 -9.16 -8.99
N LEU A 40 -24.65 -8.09 -8.32
CA LEU A 40 -24.44 -7.93 -6.87
C LEU A 40 -25.20 -8.95 -6.04
N ASP A 41 -26.32 -9.47 -6.55
CA ASP A 41 -27.17 -10.44 -5.82
C ASP A 41 -27.38 -10.05 -4.35
N ILE A 42 -27.99 -8.87 -4.14
CA ILE A 42 -28.09 -8.21 -2.84
C ILE A 42 -29.07 -8.95 -1.92
N GLU A 43 -28.59 -9.36 -0.75
CA GLU A 43 -29.42 -9.77 0.39
C GLU A 43 -29.50 -8.63 1.41
N ILE A 44 -30.69 -8.12 1.71
CA ILE A 44 -30.88 -7.09 2.73
C ILE A 44 -30.92 -7.76 4.11
N LEU A 45 -29.89 -7.49 4.94
CA LEU A 45 -29.80 -8.01 6.29
C LEU A 45 -30.49 -7.07 7.31
N GLN A 46 -30.33 -5.76 7.10
CA GLN A 46 -31.03 -4.68 7.84
C GLN A 46 -31.30 -3.56 6.84
N ASP A 47 -32.55 -3.19 6.66
CA ASP A 47 -32.89 -2.06 5.80
C ASP A 47 -32.60 -0.73 6.47
N TRP A 48 -32.70 0.36 5.71
CA TRP A 48 -32.44 1.71 6.19
C TRP A 48 -33.26 2.04 7.43
N HIS A 49 -32.58 2.40 8.51
CA HIS A 49 -33.19 2.81 9.76
C HIS A 49 -32.34 3.90 10.47
N PRO A 50 -32.96 4.76 11.29
CA PRO A 50 -32.24 5.80 12.00
C PRO A 50 -31.43 5.22 13.17
N VAL A 51 -30.20 5.72 13.36
CA VAL A 51 -29.31 5.41 14.48
C VAL A 51 -28.63 6.70 14.91
N GLY A 52 -29.14 7.34 15.99
CA GLY A 52 -28.70 8.67 16.37
C GLY A 52 -28.89 9.67 15.23
N ASP A 53 -27.85 10.41 14.90
CA ASP A 53 -27.83 11.41 13.83
C ASP A 53 -27.50 10.81 12.45
N THR A 54 -27.67 9.50 12.28
CA THR A 54 -27.37 8.78 11.04
C THR A 54 -28.53 7.90 10.61
N ARG A 55 -28.51 7.49 9.33
CA ARG A 55 -29.25 6.33 8.81
C ARG A 55 -28.27 5.25 8.43
N GLN A 56 -28.62 4.02 8.74
CA GLN A 56 -27.75 2.87 8.47
C GLN A 56 -28.51 1.76 7.74
N LYS A 57 -27.76 1.05 6.90
CA LYS A 57 -28.21 -0.16 6.19
C LYS A 57 -27.12 -1.21 6.21
N LEU A 58 -27.47 -2.47 6.33
CA LEU A 58 -26.57 -3.59 6.17
C LEU A 58 -27.12 -4.53 5.11
N ILE A 59 -26.30 -4.82 4.13
CA ILE A 59 -26.57 -5.79 3.06
C ILE A 59 -25.44 -6.82 2.99
N GLU A 60 -25.72 -7.94 2.34
CA GLU A 60 -24.69 -8.86 1.85
C GLU A 60 -24.73 -8.87 0.32
N ILE A 61 -23.57 -8.79 -0.32
CA ILE A 61 -23.44 -8.78 -1.78
C ILE A 61 -22.57 -9.92 -2.28
N ASN A 62 -22.83 -10.37 -3.51
CA ASN A 62 -21.87 -11.17 -4.27
C ASN A 62 -20.81 -10.24 -4.89
N VAL A 63 -19.55 -10.47 -4.54
CA VAL A 63 -18.41 -9.70 -5.09
C VAL A 63 -18.05 -10.17 -6.48
N ALA A 64 -17.91 -11.48 -6.64
CA ALA A 64 -17.56 -12.14 -7.89
C ALA A 64 -17.65 -13.67 -7.72
N GLU A 65 -17.75 -14.38 -8.83
CA GLU A 65 -17.32 -15.78 -8.88
C GLU A 65 -15.79 -15.81 -8.84
N TRP A 66 -15.21 -16.17 -7.67
CA TRP A 66 -13.76 -16.12 -7.47
C TRP A 66 -13.01 -17.16 -8.32
N TRP A 67 -13.58 -18.36 -8.36
CA TRP A 67 -13.21 -19.43 -9.30
C TRP A 67 -14.49 -20.19 -9.70
N PRO A 68 -14.48 -20.98 -10.76
CA PRO A 68 -15.68 -21.64 -11.25
C PRO A 68 -16.48 -22.36 -10.16
N GLY A 69 -17.73 -21.98 -9.99
CA GLY A 69 -18.65 -22.52 -9.00
C GLY A 69 -18.49 -21.95 -7.57
N GLN A 70 -17.66 -20.93 -7.37
CA GLN A 70 -17.44 -20.35 -6.05
C GLN A 70 -17.70 -18.85 -6.02
N ASP A 71 -18.88 -18.47 -5.61
CA ASP A 71 -19.22 -17.08 -5.30
C ASP A 71 -18.49 -16.62 -4.02
N TYR A 72 -18.14 -15.33 -4.00
CA TYR A 72 -17.54 -14.69 -2.85
C TYR A 72 -18.47 -13.59 -2.33
N ARG A 73 -19.08 -13.84 -1.18
CA ARG A 73 -20.07 -12.93 -0.58
C ARG A 73 -19.50 -12.21 0.64
N ILE A 74 -19.86 -10.93 0.78
CA ILE A 74 -19.43 -10.09 1.89
C ILE A 74 -20.54 -9.18 2.40
N PRO A 75 -20.53 -8.81 3.70
CA PRO A 75 -21.41 -7.79 4.23
C PRO A 75 -20.89 -6.37 3.90
N VAL A 76 -21.81 -5.45 3.66
CA VAL A 76 -21.55 -4.02 3.47
C VAL A 76 -22.47 -3.23 4.37
N ARG A 77 -21.90 -2.52 5.36
CA ARG A 77 -22.59 -1.54 6.20
C ARG A 77 -22.44 -0.16 5.58
N MET A 78 -23.53 0.51 5.31
CA MET A 78 -23.62 1.88 4.83
C MET A 78 -24.15 2.78 5.91
N ILE A 79 -23.53 3.94 6.12
CA ILE A 79 -23.89 4.95 7.11
C ILE A 79 -23.90 6.30 6.40
N VAL A 80 -25.02 6.99 6.48
CA VAL A 80 -25.20 8.33 5.88
C VAL A 80 -25.76 9.31 6.92
N PRO A 81 -25.65 10.63 6.71
CA PRO A 81 -26.33 11.61 7.56
C PRO A 81 -27.82 11.30 7.69
N LEU A 82 -28.42 11.66 8.82
CA LEU A 82 -29.87 11.49 9.05
C LEU A 82 -30.68 12.24 8.00
N GLU A 83 -30.23 13.43 7.62
CA GLU A 83 -30.86 14.25 6.59
C GLU A 83 -29.97 14.40 5.36
N GLY A 84 -30.60 14.45 4.18
CA GLY A 84 -29.92 14.59 2.90
C GLY A 84 -29.26 13.30 2.39
N LYS A 85 -28.44 13.45 1.34
CA LYS A 85 -27.64 12.38 0.76
C LYS A 85 -26.16 12.59 1.07
N ALA A 86 -25.41 11.51 1.18
CA ALA A 86 -23.95 11.57 1.24
C ALA A 86 -23.37 11.94 -0.14
N LYS A 87 -22.49 12.96 -0.17
CA LYS A 87 -21.82 13.48 -1.38
C LYS A 87 -20.48 12.81 -1.61
N GLY A 88 -20.47 11.49 -1.69
CA GLY A 88 -19.26 10.66 -1.63
C GLY A 88 -19.11 9.99 -0.27
N PHE A 89 -18.06 9.21 -0.07
CA PHE A 89 -17.86 8.47 1.18
C PHE A 89 -16.44 8.01 1.42
N SER A 90 -16.13 7.78 2.70
CA SER A 90 -14.95 7.03 3.13
C SER A 90 -15.30 5.54 3.19
N ILE A 91 -14.44 4.68 2.60
CA ILE A 91 -14.62 3.23 2.62
C ILE A 91 -13.45 2.52 3.28
N THR A 92 -13.76 1.52 4.10
CA THR A 92 -12.73 0.69 4.76
C THR A 92 -13.16 -0.76 4.87
N GLY A 93 -12.18 -1.66 4.70
CA GLY A 93 -12.33 -3.05 5.13
C GLY A 93 -12.22 -3.12 6.65
N ALA A 94 -13.32 -3.32 7.35
CA ALA A 94 -13.28 -3.41 8.81
C ALA A 94 -12.44 -4.59 9.30
N ASN A 95 -11.67 -4.38 10.38
CA ASN A 95 -10.93 -5.45 11.05
C ASN A 95 -11.81 -6.35 11.92
N GLY A 96 -13.11 -6.05 11.98
CA GLY A 96 -14.09 -6.83 12.74
C GLY A 96 -14.45 -8.16 12.06
N ASN A 97 -15.32 -8.87 12.73
CA ASN A 97 -16.00 -10.02 12.17
C ASN A 97 -17.42 -9.63 11.69
N PHE A 98 -18.09 -10.56 11.05
CA PHE A 98 -19.47 -10.37 10.59
C PHE A 98 -20.42 -9.92 11.70
N GLU A 99 -20.32 -10.51 12.88
CA GLU A 99 -21.18 -10.20 14.03
C GLU A 99 -21.00 -8.76 14.51
N ALA A 100 -19.78 -8.20 14.42
CA ALA A 100 -19.53 -6.80 14.75
C ALA A 100 -20.21 -5.86 13.74
N LEU A 101 -20.26 -6.23 12.46
CA LEU A 101 -20.95 -5.46 11.43
C LEU A 101 -22.50 -5.58 11.53
N MET A 102 -23.02 -6.65 12.11
CA MET A 102 -24.46 -6.80 12.33
C MET A 102 -25.03 -5.82 13.35
N LYS A 103 -24.17 -5.28 14.22
CA LYS A 103 -24.58 -4.26 15.19
C LYS A 103 -24.54 -2.88 14.55
N ASP A 104 -25.49 -2.02 14.96
CA ASP A 104 -25.44 -0.62 14.59
C ASP A 104 -24.13 0.01 15.01
N THR A 105 -23.57 0.78 14.11
CA THR A 105 -22.27 1.41 14.32
C THR A 105 -22.45 2.80 14.92
N GLN A 106 -21.83 3.05 16.07
CA GLN A 106 -21.66 4.42 16.54
C GLN A 106 -20.43 5.01 15.81
N PRO A 107 -20.58 6.12 15.08
CA PRO A 107 -19.46 6.82 14.47
C PRO A 107 -18.42 7.25 15.53
N THR A 108 -17.14 7.18 15.20
CA THR A 108 -16.10 7.85 16.00
C THR A 108 -16.24 9.36 15.85
N ASP A 109 -15.61 10.15 16.73
CA ASP A 109 -15.66 11.62 16.65
C ASP A 109 -15.24 12.15 15.27
N PHE A 110 -14.22 11.55 14.66
CA PHE A 110 -13.82 11.92 13.31
C PHE A 110 -14.86 11.52 12.26
N GLN A 111 -15.45 10.33 12.37
CA GLN A 111 -16.50 9.88 11.45
C GLN A 111 -17.77 10.73 11.59
N ALA A 112 -18.10 11.18 12.80
CA ALA A 112 -19.22 12.10 13.01
C ALA A 112 -19.00 13.43 12.26
N LYS A 113 -17.79 13.99 12.32
CA LYS A 113 -17.44 15.20 11.55
C LYS A 113 -17.53 15.00 10.04
N LEU A 114 -17.12 13.82 9.52
CA LEU A 114 -17.28 13.48 8.10
C LEU A 114 -18.77 13.47 7.71
N LEU A 115 -19.62 12.83 8.52
CA LEU A 115 -21.06 12.75 8.32
C LEU A 115 -21.74 14.13 8.38
N GLU A 116 -21.37 14.97 9.35
CA GLU A 116 -21.82 16.37 9.44
C GLU A 116 -21.47 17.17 8.18
N GLY A 117 -20.29 16.90 7.58
CA GLY A 117 -19.86 17.48 6.31
C GLY A 117 -20.53 16.86 5.07
N GLY A 118 -21.44 15.90 5.24
CA GLY A 118 -22.16 15.24 4.16
C GLY A 118 -21.37 14.10 3.51
N VAL A 119 -20.31 13.57 4.15
CA VAL A 119 -19.53 12.41 3.66
C VAL A 119 -20.06 11.14 4.31
N GLY A 120 -20.49 10.16 3.50
CA GLY A 120 -20.93 8.85 3.97
C GLY A 120 -19.78 7.96 4.45
N ILE A 121 -20.13 6.87 5.11
CA ILE A 121 -19.17 5.87 5.57
C ILE A 121 -19.64 4.50 5.10
N VAL A 122 -18.75 3.78 4.42
CA VAL A 122 -18.97 2.41 3.98
C VAL A 122 -17.97 1.49 4.67
N LYS A 123 -18.47 0.47 5.36
CA LYS A 123 -17.65 -0.53 6.05
C LYS A 123 -17.96 -1.91 5.49
N THR A 124 -16.93 -2.69 5.21
CA THR A 124 -17.09 -4.06 4.74
C THR A 124 -16.05 -4.97 5.36
N LEU A 125 -16.16 -6.26 5.14
CA LEU A 125 -15.11 -7.24 5.45
C LEU A 125 -14.47 -7.66 4.15
N VAL A 126 -13.17 -7.44 3.99
CA VAL A 126 -12.44 -7.94 2.81
C VAL A 126 -12.30 -9.48 2.82
N ARG A 127 -12.61 -10.14 3.94
CA ARG A 127 -12.71 -11.59 4.06
C ARG A 127 -14.17 -12.04 4.09
N ALA A 128 -14.51 -13.05 3.30
CA ALA A 128 -15.85 -13.66 3.33
C ALA A 128 -16.19 -14.16 4.74
N SER A 129 -17.26 -13.66 5.31
CA SER A 129 -17.61 -13.88 6.71
C SER A 129 -18.49 -15.11 6.93
N ARG A 130 -19.49 -15.33 6.09
CA ARG A 130 -20.43 -16.46 6.22
C ARG A 130 -19.93 -17.75 5.58
N GLN A 131 -18.97 -17.65 4.65
CA GLN A 131 -18.44 -18.79 3.90
C GLN A 131 -17.20 -19.40 4.57
N ILE A 132 -16.83 -18.93 5.74
CA ILE A 132 -15.72 -19.48 6.53
C ILE A 132 -16.22 -20.71 7.28
N GLU A 133 -16.09 -21.87 6.69
CA GLU A 133 -16.26 -23.14 7.38
C GLU A 133 -14.97 -23.51 8.13
N GLY A 134 -14.96 -23.26 9.43
CA GLY A 134 -13.84 -23.60 10.30
C GLY A 134 -12.64 -22.64 10.16
N LYS A 135 -11.49 -23.03 10.75
CA LYS A 135 -10.27 -22.18 10.79
C LYS A 135 -9.56 -22.02 9.44
N GLN A 136 -10.00 -22.69 8.41
CA GLN A 136 -9.27 -22.85 7.15
C GLN A 136 -10.02 -22.41 5.88
N GLY A 137 -11.05 -21.64 5.99
CA GLY A 137 -11.94 -21.11 4.95
C GLY A 137 -11.47 -21.08 3.48
N LEU A 138 -12.20 -20.34 2.68
CA LEU A 138 -11.99 -20.19 1.24
C LEU A 138 -10.58 -19.78 0.83
N GLU A 139 -9.91 -18.96 1.63
CA GLU A 139 -8.53 -18.49 1.35
C GLU A 139 -7.52 -19.64 1.24
N GLN A 140 -7.69 -20.73 1.98
CA GLN A 140 -6.78 -21.89 1.85
C GLN A 140 -7.09 -22.78 0.65
N LYS A 141 -8.37 -22.89 0.30
CA LYS A 141 -8.76 -23.55 -0.96
C LYS A 141 -8.16 -22.78 -2.15
N MET A 142 -8.28 -21.46 -2.12
CA MET A 142 -7.71 -20.55 -3.11
C MET A 142 -6.19 -20.73 -3.24
N GLN A 143 -5.44 -20.74 -2.14
CA GLN A 143 -3.99 -20.92 -2.19
C GLN A 143 -3.57 -22.16 -2.98
N ARG A 144 -4.29 -23.26 -2.86
CA ARG A 144 -4.01 -24.49 -3.62
C ARG A 144 -4.29 -24.31 -5.11
N MET A 145 -5.38 -23.63 -5.47
CA MET A 145 -5.71 -23.34 -6.88
C MET A 145 -4.71 -22.36 -7.47
N PHE A 146 -4.39 -21.29 -6.75
CA PHE A 146 -3.40 -20.31 -7.14
C PHE A 146 -2.05 -20.97 -7.44
N MET A 147 -1.55 -21.82 -6.51
CA MET A 147 -0.26 -22.52 -6.66
C MET A 147 -0.20 -23.41 -7.88
N LYS A 148 -1.34 -24.01 -8.27
CA LYS A 148 -1.41 -24.86 -9.46
C LYS A 148 -1.31 -24.06 -10.75
N GLU A 149 -1.96 -22.92 -10.82
CA GLU A 149 -2.17 -22.18 -12.07
C GLU A 149 -1.36 -20.88 -12.15
N LEU A 150 -0.91 -20.32 -10.99
CA LEU A 150 -0.30 -18.99 -10.87
C LEU A 150 -1.15 -17.89 -11.54
N ASN A 151 -2.49 -18.01 -11.41
CA ASN A 151 -3.41 -17.02 -11.93
C ASN A 151 -3.57 -15.87 -10.91
N PRO A 152 -3.22 -14.60 -11.26
CA PRO A 152 -3.36 -13.48 -10.34
C PRO A 152 -4.78 -13.25 -9.81
N ARG A 153 -5.82 -13.62 -10.57
CA ARG A 153 -7.23 -13.57 -10.14
C ARG A 153 -7.49 -14.42 -8.90
N TYR A 154 -6.77 -15.53 -8.72
CA TYR A 154 -6.92 -16.41 -7.54
C TYR A 154 -6.10 -15.95 -6.33
N THR A 155 -5.61 -14.72 -6.32
CA THR A 155 -4.93 -14.15 -5.15
C THR A 155 -5.91 -13.53 -4.17
N THR A 156 -5.52 -13.53 -2.89
CA THR A 156 -6.25 -12.76 -1.87
C THR A 156 -6.26 -11.27 -2.21
N LEU A 157 -5.18 -10.75 -2.79
CA LEU A 157 -5.08 -9.37 -3.20
C LEU A 157 -6.17 -8.98 -4.20
N TRP A 158 -6.41 -9.82 -5.20
CA TRP A 158 -7.47 -9.57 -6.18
C TRP A 158 -8.84 -9.48 -5.50
N ILE A 159 -9.22 -10.50 -4.70
CA ILE A 159 -10.58 -10.56 -4.13
C ILE A 159 -10.81 -9.49 -3.05
N TRP A 160 -9.78 -9.11 -2.26
CA TRP A 160 -9.89 -8.03 -1.30
C TRP A 160 -10.15 -6.68 -1.99
N SER A 161 -9.51 -6.45 -3.12
CA SER A 161 -9.69 -5.21 -3.89
C SER A 161 -11.03 -5.18 -4.60
N MET A 162 -11.44 -6.28 -5.22
CA MET A 162 -12.79 -6.45 -5.80
C MET A 162 -13.86 -6.18 -4.75
N THR A 163 -13.65 -6.63 -3.50
CA THR A 163 -14.58 -6.36 -2.38
C THR A 163 -14.89 -4.88 -2.22
N LEU A 164 -13.86 -4.00 -2.19
CA LEU A 164 -14.09 -2.56 -2.02
C LEU A 164 -14.73 -1.93 -3.25
N MET A 165 -14.32 -2.33 -4.45
CA MET A 165 -14.89 -1.82 -5.69
C MET A 165 -16.37 -2.22 -5.84
N ARG A 166 -16.74 -3.46 -5.49
CA ARG A 166 -18.13 -3.94 -5.53
C ARG A 166 -18.97 -3.32 -4.40
N ALA A 167 -18.39 -3.12 -3.20
CA ALA A 167 -19.07 -2.37 -2.15
C ALA A 167 -19.34 -0.91 -2.55
N THR A 168 -18.46 -0.30 -3.35
CA THR A 168 -18.68 1.02 -3.95
C THR A 168 -19.84 0.99 -4.96
N THR A 169 -19.96 -0.06 -5.77
CA THR A 169 -21.09 -0.24 -6.67
C THR A 169 -22.40 -0.37 -5.89
N ALA A 170 -22.40 -1.17 -4.83
CA ALA A 170 -23.56 -1.33 -3.96
C ALA A 170 -23.96 -0.03 -3.25
N ALA A 171 -23.01 0.78 -2.80
CA ALA A 171 -23.31 2.08 -2.21
C ALA A 171 -23.95 3.04 -3.23
N TYR A 172 -23.43 3.09 -4.46
CA TYR A 172 -23.98 3.95 -5.52
C TYR A 172 -25.30 3.46 -6.12
N SER A 173 -25.67 2.17 -5.96
CA SER A 173 -27.02 1.71 -6.30
C SER A 173 -28.11 2.26 -5.34
N GLU A 174 -27.71 2.68 -4.13
CA GLU A 174 -28.58 3.32 -3.14
C GLU A 174 -28.76 4.83 -3.44
N THR A 175 -29.29 5.16 -4.61
CA THR A 175 -29.36 6.52 -5.17
C THR A 175 -30.17 7.52 -4.33
N ASN A 176 -31.02 7.06 -3.41
CA ASN A 176 -31.75 7.91 -2.47
C ASN A 176 -30.86 8.40 -1.32
N TYR A 177 -29.72 7.75 -1.08
CA TYR A 177 -28.83 7.95 0.07
C TYR A 177 -27.44 8.41 -0.30
N PHE A 178 -26.97 8.08 -1.51
CA PHE A 178 -25.65 8.48 -2.01
C PHE A 178 -25.74 9.26 -3.32
N GLU A 179 -24.92 10.30 -3.43
CA GLU A 179 -24.57 10.96 -4.69
C GLU A 179 -23.18 10.50 -5.13
N LYS A 180 -22.96 10.47 -6.45
CA LYS A 180 -21.63 10.23 -7.00
C LYS A 180 -20.70 11.39 -6.61
N GLY A 181 -19.57 11.07 -6.01
CA GLY A 181 -18.61 12.06 -5.52
C GLY A 181 -17.28 11.41 -5.17
N LYS A 182 -16.51 12.06 -4.32
CA LYS A 182 -15.20 11.56 -3.87
C LYS A 182 -15.34 10.27 -3.07
N VAL A 183 -14.50 9.27 -3.38
CA VAL A 183 -14.39 8.03 -2.62
C VAL A 183 -12.96 7.87 -2.13
N ALA A 184 -12.78 7.83 -0.82
CA ALA A 184 -11.49 7.64 -0.18
C ALA A 184 -11.43 6.29 0.52
N GLY A 185 -10.48 5.45 0.13
CA GLY A 185 -10.21 4.19 0.80
C GLY A 185 -9.13 4.32 1.87
N SER A 186 -9.30 3.68 3.03
CA SER A 186 -8.27 3.67 4.06
C SER A 186 -8.22 2.37 4.86
N GLY A 187 -7.08 2.08 5.45
CA GLY A 187 -6.93 0.94 6.34
C GLY A 187 -5.50 0.43 6.47
N SER A 188 -5.34 -0.66 7.21
CA SER A 188 -4.05 -1.26 7.51
C SER A 188 -3.92 -2.67 6.95
N SER A 189 -2.71 -3.06 6.52
CA SER A 189 -2.40 -4.39 6.00
C SER A 189 -3.26 -4.71 4.75
N LYS A 190 -4.00 -5.82 4.75
CA LYS A 190 -4.94 -6.15 3.67
C LYS A 190 -5.99 -5.05 3.42
N ASN A 191 -6.42 -4.38 4.50
CA ASN A 191 -7.37 -3.26 4.40
C ASN A 191 -6.71 -1.96 3.90
N GLY A 192 -5.37 -1.85 3.93
CA GLY A 192 -4.60 -0.78 3.30
C GLY A 192 -4.25 -1.09 1.85
N MET A 193 -3.96 -2.37 1.55
CA MET A 193 -3.64 -2.79 0.19
C MET A 193 -4.86 -2.76 -0.74
N ALA A 194 -6.01 -3.22 -0.26
CA ALA A 194 -7.23 -3.28 -1.06
C ALA A 194 -7.64 -1.90 -1.63
N PRO A 195 -7.68 -0.79 -0.86
CA PRO A 195 -8.02 0.52 -1.41
C PRO A 195 -6.95 1.09 -2.35
N ALA A 196 -5.66 0.78 -2.14
CA ALA A 196 -4.59 1.19 -3.06
C ALA A 196 -4.77 0.54 -4.44
N VAL A 197 -5.11 -0.75 -4.49
CA VAL A 197 -5.42 -1.45 -5.73
C VAL A 197 -6.74 -0.98 -6.35
N ALA A 198 -7.75 -0.70 -5.52
CA ALA A 198 -9.01 -0.13 -6.01
C ALA A 198 -8.80 1.23 -6.66
N LEU A 199 -7.96 2.09 -6.08
CA LEU A 199 -7.59 3.40 -6.66
C LEU A 199 -7.00 3.26 -8.06
N ILE A 200 -6.20 2.23 -8.31
CA ILE A 200 -5.58 1.96 -9.62
C ILE A 200 -6.62 1.53 -10.66
N ASN A 201 -7.58 0.68 -10.27
CA ASN A 201 -8.42 -0.07 -11.22
C ASN A 201 -9.88 0.39 -11.29
N ASP A 202 -10.29 1.32 -10.41
CA ASP A 202 -11.64 1.87 -10.38
C ASP A 202 -11.57 3.41 -10.26
N GLU A 203 -11.96 4.10 -11.32
CA GLU A 203 -11.88 5.56 -11.41
C GLU A 203 -12.76 6.31 -10.39
N ARG A 204 -13.70 5.62 -9.78
CA ARG A 204 -14.54 6.18 -8.72
C ARG A 204 -13.76 6.43 -7.42
N PHE A 205 -12.66 5.69 -7.20
CA PHE A 205 -11.75 5.95 -6.09
C PHE A 205 -10.87 7.15 -6.40
N THR A 206 -10.86 8.11 -5.50
CA THR A 206 -10.15 9.41 -5.65
C THR A 206 -9.05 9.61 -4.62
N ALA A 207 -9.00 8.78 -3.55
CA ALA A 207 -7.93 8.83 -2.56
C ALA A 207 -7.67 7.48 -1.89
N THR A 208 -6.43 7.30 -1.41
CA THR A 208 -6.08 6.18 -0.51
C THR A 208 -5.09 6.60 0.56
N CYS A 209 -5.40 6.24 1.83
CA CYS A 209 -4.48 6.29 2.95
C CYS A 209 -4.19 4.84 3.41
N SER A 210 -3.00 4.35 3.09
CA SER A 210 -2.64 2.93 3.22
C SER A 210 -1.56 2.73 4.28
N ASN A 211 -1.95 2.12 5.40
CA ASN A 211 -1.05 1.82 6.50
C ASN A 211 -0.59 0.37 6.43
N HIS A 212 0.69 0.08 6.71
CA HIS A 212 1.27 -1.28 6.68
C HIS A 212 0.94 -2.06 5.40
N ALA A 213 0.99 -1.39 4.25
CA ALA A 213 0.72 -1.97 2.95
C ALA A 213 1.93 -1.78 2.01
N PRO A 214 2.19 -2.72 1.08
CA PRO A 214 3.24 -2.55 0.08
C PRO A 214 2.90 -1.38 -0.85
N ALA A 215 3.87 -0.48 -1.03
CA ALA A 215 3.76 0.65 -1.96
C ALA A 215 4.62 0.45 -3.21
N TYR A 216 5.65 -0.39 -3.14
CA TYR A 216 6.71 -0.51 -4.12
C TYR A 216 6.77 -1.89 -4.77
N PHE A 217 7.44 -1.95 -5.91
CA PHE A 217 7.65 -3.18 -6.67
C PHE A 217 9.14 -3.38 -6.97
N SER A 218 9.90 -3.68 -5.92
CA SER A 218 11.34 -3.88 -5.96
C SER A 218 11.76 -5.16 -6.71
N PRO A 219 13.01 -5.27 -7.14
CA PRO A 219 13.57 -6.47 -7.75
C PRO A 219 13.35 -7.75 -6.92
N THR A 220 13.49 -7.66 -5.59
CA THR A 220 13.19 -8.81 -4.70
C THR A 220 11.70 -9.20 -4.79
N ARG A 221 10.79 -8.22 -4.83
CA ARG A 221 9.34 -8.46 -4.96
C ARG A 221 8.98 -9.00 -6.33
N ARG A 222 9.73 -8.62 -7.38
CA ARG A 222 9.64 -9.20 -8.74
C ARG A 222 10.17 -10.63 -8.85
N ALA A 223 10.74 -11.17 -7.78
CA ALA A 223 11.40 -12.48 -7.78
C ALA A 223 12.68 -12.55 -8.64
N GLU A 224 13.39 -11.45 -8.78
CA GLU A 224 14.67 -11.43 -9.48
C GLU A 224 15.70 -12.30 -8.74
N ARG A 225 16.31 -13.26 -9.45
CA ARG A 225 17.13 -14.34 -8.87
C ARG A 225 18.27 -13.82 -8.00
N GLU A 226 18.98 -12.81 -8.45
CA GLU A 226 20.14 -12.27 -7.72
C GLU A 226 19.74 -11.61 -6.42
N GLU A 227 18.67 -10.82 -6.43
CA GLU A 227 18.18 -10.12 -5.24
C GLU A 227 17.57 -11.09 -4.23
N VAL A 228 16.83 -12.09 -4.70
CA VAL A 228 16.32 -13.17 -3.86
C VAL A 228 17.49 -13.96 -3.24
N ALA A 229 18.53 -14.30 -4.02
CA ALA A 229 19.69 -15.04 -3.52
C ALA A 229 20.49 -14.24 -2.46
N LYS A 230 20.64 -12.91 -2.63
CA LYS A 230 21.26 -12.03 -1.63
C LYS A 230 20.49 -12.08 -0.30
N ALA A 231 19.17 -11.93 -0.35
CA ALA A 231 18.31 -11.97 0.82
C ALA A 231 18.32 -13.35 1.50
N GLU A 232 18.30 -14.46 0.74
CA GLU A 232 18.40 -15.82 1.27
C GLU A 232 19.75 -16.09 1.94
N LYS A 233 20.84 -15.60 1.37
CA LYS A 233 22.19 -15.70 1.97
C LYS A 233 22.23 -14.97 3.33
N ALA A 234 21.70 -13.75 3.39
CA ALA A 234 21.62 -12.99 4.63
C ALA A 234 20.74 -13.70 5.68
N ASN A 235 19.59 -14.24 5.28
CA ASN A 235 18.73 -15.02 6.15
C ASN A 235 19.45 -16.25 6.74
N LYS A 236 20.16 -16.99 5.91
CA LYS A 236 20.91 -18.17 6.36
C LYS A 236 21.96 -17.79 7.41
N ALA A 237 22.76 -16.76 7.16
CA ALA A 237 23.77 -16.30 8.09
C ALA A 237 23.17 -15.84 9.42
N PHE A 238 22.07 -15.09 9.36
CA PHE A 238 21.35 -14.60 10.54
C PHE A 238 20.81 -15.74 11.40
N PHE A 239 20.16 -16.74 10.80
CA PHE A 239 19.61 -17.88 11.55
C PHE A 239 20.70 -18.78 12.16
N GLU A 240 21.85 -18.90 11.53
CA GLU A 240 22.99 -19.61 12.13
C GLU A 240 23.53 -18.82 13.35
N ALA A 241 23.63 -17.49 13.28
CA ALA A 241 24.04 -16.65 14.40
C ALA A 241 23.03 -16.69 15.56
N VAL A 242 21.72 -16.69 15.28
CA VAL A 242 20.68 -16.87 16.32
C VAL A 242 20.78 -18.24 16.98
N LYS A 243 21.05 -19.31 16.24
CA LYS A 243 21.24 -20.66 16.80
C LYS A 243 22.51 -20.78 17.64
N ALA A 244 23.57 -20.07 17.25
CA ALA A 244 24.82 -20.04 18.00
C ALA A 244 24.71 -19.22 19.29
N GLY A 245 23.66 -18.41 19.44
CA GLY A 245 23.48 -17.49 20.56
C GLY A 245 24.23 -16.15 20.39
N ASP A 246 24.78 -15.91 19.21
CA ASP A 246 25.48 -14.65 18.88
C ASP A 246 24.49 -13.48 18.74
N ILE A 247 23.22 -13.79 18.45
CA ILE A 247 22.12 -12.84 18.36
C ILE A 247 21.02 -13.27 19.31
N ASP A 248 20.72 -12.40 20.29
CA ASP A 248 19.63 -12.59 21.26
C ASP A 248 18.28 -12.29 20.61
N LEU A 249 17.69 -13.31 20.00
CA LEU A 249 16.37 -13.23 19.37
C LEU A 249 15.54 -14.49 19.73
N ASP A 250 14.26 -14.28 20.05
CA ASP A 250 13.32 -15.40 20.23
C ASP A 250 13.29 -16.27 18.95
N PRO A 251 13.70 -17.56 19.04
CA PRO A 251 13.68 -18.47 17.89
C PRO A 251 12.30 -18.64 17.23
N LYS A 252 11.21 -18.37 17.97
CA LYS A 252 9.85 -18.37 17.41
C LYS A 252 9.60 -17.19 16.49
N ARG A 253 10.17 -16.03 16.84
CA ARG A 253 10.09 -14.81 16.04
C ARG A 253 10.89 -14.97 14.74
N SER A 254 12.07 -15.57 14.80
CA SER A 254 12.89 -15.84 13.63
C SER A 254 12.21 -16.75 12.59
N LYS A 255 11.33 -17.68 13.03
CA LYS A 255 10.58 -18.56 12.12
C LYS A 255 9.59 -17.83 11.22
N LEU A 256 9.12 -16.64 11.63
CA LEU A 256 8.18 -15.84 10.84
C LEU A 256 8.78 -15.33 9.53
N TYR A 257 10.11 -15.18 9.46
CA TYR A 257 10.82 -14.54 8.35
C TYR A 257 11.73 -15.47 7.55
N GLN A 258 11.56 -16.79 7.66
CA GLN A 258 12.42 -17.80 7.00
C GLN A 258 12.33 -17.85 5.47
N GLY A 259 11.59 -16.99 4.84
CA GLY A 259 11.48 -16.93 3.37
C GLY A 259 11.57 -15.52 2.86
N VAL A 260 12.18 -15.39 1.70
CA VAL A 260 12.11 -14.16 0.94
C VAL A 260 10.68 -13.98 0.47
N MET A 261 10.14 -12.78 0.63
CA MET A 261 8.82 -12.44 0.10
C MET A 261 8.90 -12.26 -1.39
N VAL A 262 8.24 -13.13 -2.12
CA VAL A 262 8.01 -13.00 -3.54
C VAL A 262 6.54 -12.67 -3.75
N GLY A 263 6.25 -11.57 -4.41
CA GLY A 263 4.87 -11.09 -4.53
C GLY A 263 4.32 -10.59 -3.18
N SER A 264 3.04 -10.83 -2.91
CA SER A 264 2.37 -10.38 -1.69
C SER A 264 2.42 -11.37 -0.52
N GLU A 265 2.96 -12.58 -0.73
CA GLU A 265 2.77 -13.68 0.22
C GLU A 265 4.10 -14.39 0.55
N ARG A 266 4.49 -14.39 1.82
CA ARG A 266 5.74 -15.03 2.30
C ARG A 266 5.86 -16.51 2.02
N SER A 267 4.75 -17.23 2.09
CA SER A 267 4.72 -18.68 1.96
C SER A 267 4.58 -19.16 0.53
N MET A 268 4.09 -18.32 -0.38
CA MET A 268 3.76 -18.73 -1.74
C MET A 268 4.99 -19.07 -2.56
N GLY A 269 6.07 -18.30 -2.47
CA GLY A 269 7.30 -18.60 -3.19
C GLY A 269 7.86 -19.99 -2.89
N LYS A 270 8.02 -20.34 -1.61
CA LYS A 270 8.49 -21.68 -1.20
C LYS A 270 7.53 -22.79 -1.61
N MET A 271 6.24 -22.56 -1.51
CA MET A 271 5.23 -23.57 -1.84
C MET A 271 5.15 -23.76 -3.35
N ALA A 272 5.21 -22.71 -4.15
CA ALA A 272 5.24 -22.79 -5.61
C ALA A 272 6.46 -23.57 -6.10
N LEU A 273 7.65 -23.28 -5.58
CA LEU A 273 8.86 -24.03 -5.89
C LEU A 273 8.75 -25.51 -5.50
N LYS A 274 8.16 -25.86 -4.34
CA LYS A 274 7.88 -27.25 -3.95
C LYS A 274 6.90 -27.95 -4.87
N MET A 275 6.00 -27.22 -5.52
CA MET A 275 5.06 -27.72 -6.52
C MET A 275 5.64 -27.74 -7.94
N GLY A 276 6.93 -27.52 -8.10
CA GLY A 276 7.66 -27.61 -9.37
C GLY A 276 7.60 -26.34 -10.23
N LYS A 277 7.15 -25.20 -9.68
CA LYS A 277 7.21 -23.92 -10.38
C LYS A 277 8.65 -23.40 -10.37
N SER A 278 9.05 -22.73 -11.45
CA SER A 278 10.36 -22.09 -11.57
C SER A 278 10.35 -20.66 -11.01
N MET A 279 11.54 -20.07 -10.84
CA MET A 279 11.65 -18.64 -10.51
C MET A 279 11.12 -17.76 -11.64
N ASP A 280 11.24 -18.21 -12.90
CA ASP A 280 10.73 -17.47 -14.06
C ASP A 280 9.19 -17.47 -14.07
N ASP A 281 8.55 -18.58 -13.65
CA ASP A 281 7.10 -18.63 -13.45
C ASP A 281 6.67 -17.63 -12.36
N MET A 282 7.44 -17.55 -11.27
CA MET A 282 7.17 -16.64 -10.17
C MET A 282 7.36 -15.18 -10.57
N GLN A 283 8.38 -14.88 -11.36
CA GLN A 283 8.61 -13.53 -11.89
C GLN A 283 7.48 -13.12 -12.83
N SER A 284 7.12 -13.96 -13.78
CA SER A 284 6.00 -13.72 -14.69
C SER A 284 4.70 -13.46 -13.95
N PHE A 285 4.42 -14.26 -12.91
CA PHE A 285 3.26 -14.04 -12.04
C PHE A 285 3.34 -12.68 -11.31
N ALA A 286 4.49 -12.35 -10.72
CA ALA A 286 4.70 -11.10 -9.98
C ALA A 286 4.51 -9.90 -10.91
N ASP A 287 5.06 -9.92 -12.11
CA ASP A 287 4.91 -8.85 -13.09
C ASP A 287 3.44 -8.65 -13.50
N ARG A 288 2.70 -9.72 -13.74
CA ARG A 288 1.27 -9.66 -14.08
C ARG A 288 0.41 -9.12 -12.93
N LEU A 289 0.72 -9.50 -11.69
CA LEU A 289 -0.02 -9.02 -10.52
C LEU A 289 0.27 -7.55 -10.26
N TRP A 290 1.55 -7.19 -10.16
CA TRP A 290 1.95 -5.88 -9.67
C TRP A 290 1.79 -4.77 -10.71
N SER A 291 1.82 -5.06 -12.00
CA SER A 291 1.43 -4.07 -13.02
C SER A 291 0.03 -3.47 -12.79
N SER A 292 -0.88 -4.25 -12.20
CA SER A 292 -2.26 -3.83 -11.89
C SER A 292 -2.50 -3.54 -10.40
N ALA A 293 -1.51 -3.78 -9.53
CA ALA A 293 -1.70 -3.73 -8.09
C ALA A 293 -0.74 -2.79 -7.36
N CYS A 294 0.31 -2.29 -8.02
CA CYS A 294 1.29 -1.41 -7.40
C CYS A 294 1.07 0.05 -7.77
N VAL A 295 0.98 0.92 -6.77
CA VAL A 295 0.77 2.36 -6.97
C VAL A 295 1.94 2.98 -7.73
N THR A 296 3.19 2.61 -7.42
CA THR A 296 4.35 3.19 -8.10
C THR A 296 4.46 2.79 -9.56
N GLU A 297 4.01 1.59 -9.94
CA GLU A 297 3.94 1.17 -11.35
C GLU A 297 2.84 1.91 -12.14
N ASN A 298 1.88 2.49 -11.44
CA ASN A 298 0.77 3.25 -12.02
C ASN A 298 0.83 4.75 -11.70
N TRP A 299 1.97 5.24 -11.19
CA TRP A 299 2.08 6.57 -10.59
C TRP A 299 1.73 7.70 -11.54
N ASP A 300 2.24 7.68 -12.78
CA ASP A 300 1.98 8.76 -13.75
C ASP A 300 0.49 8.86 -14.09
N ARG A 301 -0.17 7.72 -14.34
CA ARG A 301 -1.62 7.68 -14.58
C ARG A 301 -2.42 8.17 -13.38
N LEU A 302 -2.01 7.81 -12.16
CA LEU A 302 -2.69 8.27 -10.94
C LEU A 302 -2.51 9.78 -10.74
N ARG A 303 -1.34 10.32 -11.02
CA ARG A 303 -1.08 11.76 -10.99
C ARG A 303 -1.92 12.53 -12.03
N GLU A 304 -2.01 12.02 -13.25
CA GLU A 304 -2.86 12.59 -14.30
C GLU A 304 -4.34 12.62 -13.89
N ARG A 305 -4.79 11.62 -13.14
CA ARG A 305 -6.15 11.59 -12.57
C ARG A 305 -6.34 12.56 -11.39
N GLY A 306 -5.28 13.12 -10.84
CA GLY A 306 -5.34 14.05 -9.70
C GLY A 306 -5.86 13.37 -8.42
N VAL A 307 -5.47 12.12 -8.17
CA VAL A 307 -5.86 11.38 -6.96
C VAL A 307 -4.87 11.61 -5.83
N ASP A 308 -5.36 11.50 -4.59
CA ASP A 308 -4.54 11.67 -3.39
C ASP A 308 -4.08 10.31 -2.86
N VAL A 309 -2.82 10.24 -2.46
CA VAL A 309 -2.25 9.04 -1.85
C VAL A 309 -1.40 9.37 -0.64
N LEU A 310 -1.44 8.50 0.38
CA LEU A 310 -0.53 8.49 1.52
C LEU A 310 -0.24 7.05 1.90
N PHE A 311 1.05 6.73 2.07
CA PHE A 311 1.49 5.43 2.57
C PHE A 311 2.20 5.57 3.90
N GLU A 312 1.93 4.62 4.81
CA GLU A 312 2.49 4.61 6.17
C GLU A 312 3.14 3.25 6.48
N PRO A 313 4.27 2.92 5.81
CA PRO A 313 4.98 1.67 6.07
C PRO A 313 5.73 1.72 7.40
N GLY A 314 5.71 0.61 8.12
CA GLY A 314 6.64 0.39 9.22
C GLY A 314 8.03 0.05 8.70
N THR A 315 9.08 0.65 9.28
CA THR A 315 10.47 0.41 8.83
C THR A 315 10.95 -1.02 9.09
N HIS A 316 10.22 -1.78 9.91
CA HIS A 316 10.47 -3.18 10.25
C HIS A 316 9.29 -4.09 9.88
N ASP A 317 8.41 -3.60 9.03
CA ASP A 317 7.27 -4.38 8.54
C ASP A 317 7.68 -5.29 7.38
N TYR A 318 7.35 -6.57 7.51
CA TYR A 318 7.67 -7.56 6.49
C TYR A 318 6.96 -7.34 5.14
N VAL A 319 5.91 -6.53 5.10
CA VAL A 319 5.25 -6.17 3.84
C VAL A 319 5.86 -4.94 3.18
N ALA A 320 6.67 -4.17 3.91
CA ALA A 320 7.33 -2.95 3.45
C ALA A 320 8.86 -3.08 3.43
N TYR A 321 9.38 -4.29 3.26
CA TYR A 321 10.83 -4.57 3.29
C TYR A 321 11.63 -3.87 2.18
N ASP A 322 10.96 -3.32 1.19
CA ASP A 322 11.55 -2.67 0.02
C ASP A 322 11.51 -1.13 0.07
N ILE A 323 11.33 -0.55 1.27
CA ILE A 323 11.29 0.91 1.47
C ILE A 323 12.56 1.62 0.98
N LEU A 324 13.74 1.00 1.11
CA LEU A 324 15.00 1.57 0.61
C LEU A 324 14.97 1.71 -0.90
N TRP A 325 14.63 0.62 -1.61
CA TRP A 325 14.53 0.65 -3.06
C TRP A 325 13.44 1.63 -3.52
N GLY A 326 12.30 1.61 -2.84
CA GLY A 326 11.16 2.47 -3.14
C GLY A 326 11.50 3.95 -3.01
N ALA A 327 12.12 4.34 -1.92
CA ALA A 327 12.51 5.74 -1.71
C ALA A 327 13.57 6.23 -2.70
N GLN A 328 14.46 5.35 -3.17
CA GLN A 328 15.45 5.69 -4.18
C GLN A 328 14.86 5.88 -5.58
N ASN A 329 13.85 5.09 -5.93
CA ASN A 329 13.26 5.08 -7.27
C ASN A 329 11.98 5.92 -7.37
N HIS A 330 11.28 6.14 -6.25
CA HIS A 330 10.02 6.89 -6.17
C HIS A 330 10.01 7.88 -4.99
N PRO A 331 11.00 8.79 -4.91
CA PRO A 331 11.13 9.73 -3.79
C PRO A 331 9.96 10.72 -3.67
N GLN A 332 9.16 10.86 -4.73
CA GLN A 332 8.00 11.73 -4.80
C GLN A 332 6.73 11.13 -4.18
N LEU A 333 6.73 9.85 -3.80
CA LEU A 333 5.57 9.22 -3.16
C LEU A 333 5.39 9.77 -1.75
N PRO A 334 4.20 10.29 -1.38
CA PRO A 334 3.93 10.72 -0.01
C PRO A 334 3.97 9.53 0.95
N VAL A 335 4.97 9.53 1.84
CA VAL A 335 5.22 8.40 2.76
C VAL A 335 5.51 8.92 4.16
N TYR A 336 4.93 8.27 5.16
CA TYR A 336 5.31 8.38 6.56
C TYR A 336 5.96 7.07 7.03
N HIS A 337 7.27 7.04 7.17
CA HIS A 337 7.98 5.89 7.72
C HIS A 337 7.80 5.82 9.24
N GLN A 338 7.17 4.75 9.72
CA GLN A 338 7.01 4.51 11.16
C GLN A 338 8.29 3.88 11.72
N PRO A 339 9.07 4.58 12.55
CA PRO A 339 10.33 4.04 13.07
C PRO A 339 10.09 2.80 13.92
N ASN A 340 10.83 1.73 13.67
CA ASN A 340 10.66 0.43 14.31
C ASN A 340 9.24 -0.17 14.23
N GLY A 341 8.39 0.41 13.38
CA GLY A 341 7.06 -0.13 13.14
C GLY A 341 7.13 -1.49 12.46
N GLY A 342 6.60 -2.53 13.11
CA GLY A 342 6.37 -3.85 12.53
C GLY A 342 4.91 -4.01 12.11
N HIS A 343 4.59 -5.14 11.45
CA HIS A 343 3.22 -5.43 11.05
C HIS A 343 2.32 -5.61 12.26
N SER A 344 1.30 -4.79 12.42
CA SER A 344 0.35 -4.82 13.54
C SER A 344 0.98 -4.55 14.92
N GLN A 345 2.16 -3.96 14.96
CA GLN A 345 2.85 -3.64 16.21
C GLN A 345 2.97 -2.12 16.36
N THR A 346 2.77 -1.66 17.58
CA THR A 346 3.08 -0.28 17.96
C THR A 346 4.61 -0.09 17.86
N PRO A 347 5.11 1.03 17.36
CA PRO A 347 6.53 1.34 17.36
C PRO A 347 7.14 1.16 18.76
N HIS A 348 8.34 0.58 18.85
CA HIS A 348 8.99 0.33 20.13
C HIS A 348 9.35 1.61 20.91
N PHE A 349 9.51 2.74 20.21
CA PHE A 349 9.60 4.05 20.84
C PHE A 349 8.58 5.03 20.23
N ALA A 350 8.18 5.97 21.05
CA ALA A 350 7.20 6.97 20.69
C ALA A 350 7.75 7.95 19.66
N ALA A 351 7.71 7.54 18.41
CA ALA A 351 8.14 8.42 17.32
C ALA A 351 7.12 9.53 17.06
N ALA A 352 5.84 9.23 17.13
CA ALA A 352 4.75 10.17 17.03
C ALA A 352 3.51 9.53 17.66
N LYS A 353 3.34 9.69 18.98
CA LYS A 353 2.12 9.22 19.68
C LYS A 353 0.88 10.04 19.32
N ASP A 354 1.09 11.22 18.79
CA ASP A 354 0.10 12.20 18.40
C ASP A 354 -0.21 12.19 16.89
N GLU A 355 0.31 11.21 16.15
CA GLU A 355 0.08 11.07 14.72
C GLU A 355 -1.40 10.87 14.40
N GLN A 356 -1.90 11.70 13.47
CA GLN A 356 -3.27 11.72 12.97
C GLN A 356 -3.29 11.87 11.43
N ASN A 357 -2.34 11.23 10.76
CA ASN A 357 -2.16 11.35 9.31
C ASN A 357 -3.42 11.00 8.52
N ARG A 358 -4.10 9.93 8.93
CA ARG A 358 -5.34 9.51 8.26
C ARG A 358 -6.43 10.55 8.38
N GLU A 359 -6.60 11.14 9.56
CA GLU A 359 -7.59 12.19 9.83
C GLU A 359 -7.26 13.45 9.02
N ALA A 360 -5.99 13.90 9.04
CA ALA A 360 -5.51 15.03 8.25
C ALA A 360 -5.73 14.80 6.75
N PHE A 361 -5.35 13.63 6.25
CA PHE A 361 -5.46 13.24 4.85
C PHE A 361 -6.92 13.18 4.37
N LEU A 362 -7.79 12.52 5.12
CA LEU A 362 -9.21 12.40 4.75
C LEU A 362 -9.93 13.74 4.84
N TRP A 363 -9.58 14.55 5.83
CA TRP A 363 -10.14 15.90 5.95
C TRP A 363 -9.78 16.77 4.75
N ASP A 364 -8.50 16.84 4.41
CA ASP A 364 -8.02 17.60 3.26
C ASP A 364 -8.67 17.11 1.96
N HIS A 365 -8.72 15.78 1.77
CA HIS A 365 -9.33 15.18 0.59
C HIS A 365 -10.80 15.59 0.41
N PHE A 366 -11.63 15.49 1.44
CA PHE A 366 -13.07 15.75 1.31
C PHE A 366 -13.41 17.24 1.36
N PHE A 367 -12.76 18.00 2.21
CA PHE A 367 -13.15 19.39 2.53
C PHE A 367 -12.11 20.43 2.10
N GLY A 368 -10.87 20.04 1.86
CA GLY A 368 -9.77 20.99 1.65
C GLY A 368 -9.40 21.75 2.93
N GLY A 369 -8.96 22.97 2.77
CA GLY A 369 -8.54 23.83 3.86
C GLY A 369 -7.05 24.11 3.84
N GLU A 370 -6.33 23.92 4.96
CA GLU A 370 -4.87 24.00 4.99
C GLU A 370 -4.28 22.81 4.24
N PRO A 371 -3.41 23.05 3.25
CA PRO A 371 -2.84 21.96 2.46
C PRO A 371 -1.87 21.09 3.29
N LEU A 372 -1.81 19.81 2.95
CA LEU A 372 -0.89 18.85 3.52
C LEU A 372 0.58 19.18 3.18
N LEU A 373 1.52 18.63 3.96
CA LEU A 373 2.93 18.66 3.60
C LEU A 373 3.15 17.91 2.27
N SER A 374 4.00 18.43 1.41
CA SER A 374 4.49 17.74 0.21
C SER A 374 5.71 16.88 0.52
N PRO A 375 6.01 15.82 -0.26
CA PRO A 375 7.22 15.02 -0.10
C PRO A 375 8.47 15.90 -0.14
N PRO A 376 9.33 15.85 0.89
CA PRO A 376 10.56 16.65 0.92
C PRO A 376 11.65 16.02 0.07
N THR A 377 12.62 16.85 -0.31
CA THR A 377 13.91 16.41 -0.83
C THR A 377 14.92 16.28 0.30
N SER A 378 15.85 15.33 0.18
CA SER A 378 16.98 15.19 1.10
C SER A 378 18.31 15.22 0.37
N SER A 379 19.32 15.80 1.01
CA SER A 379 20.71 15.75 0.57
C SER A 379 21.62 15.46 1.75
N HIS A 380 22.78 14.91 1.48
CA HIS A 380 23.74 14.58 2.53
C HIS A 380 25.17 14.85 2.09
N LYS A 381 26.04 15.02 3.08
CA LYS A 381 27.48 15.19 2.89
C LYS A 381 28.22 14.43 3.98
N VAL A 382 29.11 13.54 3.56
CA VAL A 382 30.07 12.86 4.45
C VAL A 382 31.29 13.75 4.59
N ASP A 383 31.72 14.01 5.83
CA ASP A 383 32.93 14.75 6.14
C ASP A 383 33.64 14.09 7.34
N LYS A 384 34.72 13.36 7.06
CA LYS A 384 35.49 12.57 8.03
C LYS A 384 34.60 11.61 8.85
N ASP A 385 34.35 11.95 10.10
CA ASP A 385 33.61 11.19 11.09
C ASP A 385 32.14 11.60 11.22
N LYS A 386 31.61 12.38 10.25
CA LYS A 386 30.27 12.97 10.33
C LYS A 386 29.52 12.87 9.02
N LEU A 387 28.22 12.66 9.14
CA LEU A 387 27.25 12.77 8.06
C LEU A 387 26.32 13.97 8.34
N THR A 388 26.39 15.00 7.53
CA THR A 388 25.44 16.11 7.60
C THR A 388 24.27 15.82 6.65
N VAL A 389 23.05 15.84 7.16
CA VAL A 389 21.82 15.65 6.40
C VAL A 389 21.03 16.94 6.36
N ARG A 390 20.54 17.29 5.18
CA ARG A 390 19.67 18.44 4.94
C ARG A 390 18.38 17.98 4.28
N VAL A 391 17.24 18.46 4.79
CA VAL A 391 15.91 18.17 4.25
C VAL A 391 15.21 19.46 3.93
N SER A 392 14.66 19.55 2.73
CA SER A 392 14.00 20.76 2.21
C SER A 392 12.59 20.41 1.71
N PHE A 393 11.68 21.33 1.99
CA PHE A 393 10.32 21.31 1.46
C PHE A 393 10.21 22.39 0.38
N ASP A 394 9.48 22.08 -0.68
CA ASP A 394 9.18 23.05 -1.75
C ASP A 394 8.35 24.23 -1.21
N GLU A 395 8.09 25.23 -2.03
CA GLU A 395 7.21 26.33 -1.71
C GLU A 395 5.81 25.78 -1.37
N GLY A 396 5.32 26.12 -0.18
CA GLY A 396 4.04 25.63 0.33
C GLY A 396 4.07 25.44 1.85
N PRO A 397 3.26 24.50 2.38
CA PRO A 397 3.21 24.21 3.81
C PRO A 397 4.58 23.78 4.35
N GLN A 398 5.00 24.42 5.42
CA GLN A 398 6.29 24.13 6.07
C GLN A 398 6.07 23.37 7.37
N PRO A 399 6.87 22.31 7.67
CA PRO A 399 6.77 21.62 8.94
C PRO A 399 7.22 22.50 10.11
N THR A 400 6.71 22.19 11.28
CA THR A 400 7.04 22.85 12.56
C THR A 400 8.00 22.02 13.40
N SER A 401 8.23 20.75 13.05
CA SER A 401 9.16 19.84 13.72
C SER A 401 9.87 18.94 12.70
N GLY A 402 11.04 18.43 13.08
CA GLY A 402 11.77 17.44 12.30
C GLY A 402 12.58 16.54 13.21
N ARG A 403 12.59 15.25 12.94
CA ARG A 403 13.37 14.24 13.65
C ARG A 403 13.93 13.23 12.67
N ILE A 404 15.22 12.87 12.84
CA ILE A 404 15.93 11.90 12.01
C ILE A 404 16.25 10.65 12.81
N TRP A 405 16.18 9.50 12.15
CA TRP A 405 16.61 8.19 12.65
C TRP A 405 17.66 7.62 11.72
N TRP A 406 18.59 6.84 12.28
CA TRP A 406 19.62 6.16 11.49
C TRP A 406 19.99 4.81 12.08
N MET A 407 20.60 3.96 11.26
CA MET A 407 21.23 2.72 11.70
C MET A 407 22.38 2.34 10.77
N TYR A 408 23.35 1.63 11.33
CA TYR A 408 24.51 1.16 10.60
C TYR A 408 24.35 -0.27 10.15
N ASP A 409 24.98 -0.61 9.01
CA ASP A 409 25.15 -1.97 8.50
C ASP A 409 23.85 -2.78 8.40
N ARG A 410 22.73 -2.10 8.12
CA ARG A 410 21.44 -2.75 7.94
C ARG A 410 21.51 -3.76 6.79
N ALA A 411 20.99 -4.95 7.02
CA ALA A 411 21.02 -6.05 6.07
C ALA A 411 20.31 -5.72 4.74
N PRO A 412 20.49 -6.55 3.71
CA PRO A 412 19.76 -6.39 2.44
C PRO A 412 18.25 -6.42 2.64
N ALA A 413 17.54 -5.62 1.88
CA ALA A 413 16.08 -5.63 1.86
C ALA A 413 15.53 -7.03 1.55
N GLY A 414 14.39 -7.38 2.12
CA GLY A 414 13.77 -8.69 1.97
C GLY A 414 14.38 -9.80 2.85
N SER A 415 15.45 -9.51 3.61
CA SER A 415 16.06 -10.46 4.55
C SER A 415 15.51 -10.31 5.97
N ALA A 416 15.57 -11.39 6.75
CA ALA A 416 15.15 -11.39 8.16
C ALA A 416 15.92 -10.35 9.01
N PRO A 417 17.26 -10.21 8.87
CA PRO A 417 18.01 -9.20 9.62
C PRO A 417 17.52 -7.76 9.35
N PHE A 418 17.08 -7.47 8.14
CA PHE A 418 16.51 -6.16 7.80
C PHE A 418 15.24 -5.85 8.61
N LEU A 419 14.48 -6.87 8.97
CA LEU A 419 13.18 -6.75 9.63
C LEU A 419 13.27 -6.90 11.15
N ASP A 420 14.23 -7.68 11.66
CA ASP A 420 14.29 -8.07 13.06
C ASP A 420 15.27 -7.27 13.92
N ILE A 421 16.28 -6.61 13.30
CA ILE A 421 17.23 -5.75 14.02
C ILE A 421 16.66 -4.33 14.08
N PRO A 422 16.20 -3.86 15.25
CA PRO A 422 15.59 -2.54 15.37
C PRO A 422 16.63 -1.41 15.27
N ILE A 423 16.15 -0.21 14.96
CA ILE A 423 16.91 1.02 15.14
C ILE A 423 17.18 1.17 16.65
N PRO A 424 18.43 1.32 17.10
CA PRO A 424 18.75 1.56 18.50
C PRO A 424 18.09 2.84 19.04
N GLU A 425 17.75 2.82 20.34
CA GLU A 425 17.03 3.93 20.98
C GLU A 425 17.81 5.26 21.02
N ASP A 426 19.14 5.19 20.92
CA ASP A 426 20.05 6.34 20.87
C ASP A 426 20.38 6.81 19.44
N GLN A 427 19.87 6.14 18.42
CA GLN A 427 20.13 6.48 17.02
C GLN A 427 18.99 7.33 16.40
N TRP A 428 18.72 8.44 17.04
CA TRP A 428 17.87 9.51 16.55
C TRP A 428 18.29 10.88 17.08
N ALA A 429 17.87 11.94 16.40
CA ALA A 429 18.06 13.32 16.84
C ALA A 429 16.96 14.23 16.30
N ASP A 430 16.63 15.27 17.05
CA ASP A 430 15.81 16.35 16.51
C ASP A 430 16.66 17.15 15.51
N MET A 431 16.02 17.57 14.43
CA MET A 431 16.66 18.40 13.40
C MET A 431 16.45 19.88 13.71
N GLU A 432 17.45 20.68 13.42
CA GLU A 432 17.37 22.13 13.55
C GLU A 432 16.91 22.77 12.23
N ARG A 433 16.08 23.79 12.34
CA ARG A 433 15.67 24.57 11.17
C ARG A 433 16.74 25.62 10.86
N ASP A 434 17.29 25.58 9.66
CA ASP A 434 18.16 26.63 9.14
C ASP A 434 17.30 27.80 8.65
N PRO A 435 17.25 28.94 9.37
CA PRO A 435 16.32 30.02 9.04
C PRO A 435 16.67 30.73 7.73
N LYS A 436 17.94 30.62 7.26
CA LYS A 436 18.41 31.26 6.02
C LYS A 436 18.07 30.41 4.81
N ALA A 437 18.21 29.09 4.92
CA ALA A 437 17.97 28.16 3.83
C ALA A 437 16.53 27.61 3.82
N GLY A 438 15.75 27.83 4.89
CA GLY A 438 14.39 27.27 5.03
C GLY A 438 14.36 25.74 5.15
N SER A 439 15.52 25.10 5.33
CA SER A 439 15.69 23.65 5.39
C SER A 439 15.90 23.16 6.81
N TRP A 440 15.71 21.86 7.00
CA TRP A 440 16.02 21.16 8.26
C TRP A 440 17.41 20.53 8.14
N ILE A 441 18.23 20.63 9.19
CA ILE A 441 19.61 20.15 9.18
C ILE A 441 19.96 19.41 10.48
N THR A 442 20.77 18.39 10.36
CA THR A 442 21.41 17.73 11.50
C THR A 442 22.74 17.11 11.09
N THR A 443 23.54 16.74 12.07
CA THR A 443 24.80 16.04 11.88
C THR A 443 24.79 14.76 12.70
N ILE A 444 25.03 13.64 12.03
CA ILE A 444 25.08 12.29 12.60
C ILE A 444 26.55 11.89 12.75
N PRO A 445 27.01 11.41 13.91
CA PRO A 445 28.35 10.84 14.05
C PRO A 445 28.46 9.56 13.23
N LEU A 446 29.55 9.34 12.50
CA LEU A 446 29.79 8.09 11.79
C LEU A 446 30.47 7.08 12.71
N LYS A 447 30.02 5.84 12.65
CA LYS A 447 30.60 4.73 13.39
C LYS A 447 31.83 4.21 12.65
N GLU A 448 32.97 4.14 13.34
CA GLU A 448 34.19 3.56 12.79
C GLU A 448 33.97 2.11 12.35
N GLY A 449 34.46 1.77 11.15
CA GLY A 449 34.34 0.42 10.58
C GLY A 449 32.97 0.06 10.01
N ALA A 450 31.99 0.94 10.10
CA ALA A 450 30.70 0.69 9.45
C ALA A 450 30.83 0.78 7.93
N SER A 451 30.19 -0.15 7.22
CA SER A 451 30.19 -0.20 5.75
C SER A 451 29.20 0.77 5.12
N HIS A 452 28.11 1.06 5.81
CA HIS A 452 27.08 1.99 5.38
C HIS A 452 26.22 2.48 6.54
N ILE A 453 25.48 3.55 6.30
CA ILE A 453 24.46 4.10 7.19
C ILE A 453 23.15 4.28 6.42
N ASP A 454 22.08 3.84 7.02
CA ASP A 454 20.70 4.11 6.57
C ASP A 454 20.11 5.21 7.43
N PHE A 455 19.36 6.13 6.82
CA PHE A 455 18.64 7.16 7.56
C PHE A 455 17.35 7.60 6.85
N PHE A 456 16.45 8.18 7.62
CA PHE A 456 15.26 8.92 7.16
C PHE A 456 14.86 9.90 8.27
N SER A 457 14.07 10.91 7.92
CA SER A 457 13.53 11.86 8.89
C SER A 457 12.03 12.00 8.75
N ASN A 458 11.35 12.31 9.86
CA ASN A 458 9.92 12.64 9.88
C ASN A 458 9.74 14.10 10.25
N HIS A 459 8.86 14.78 9.55
CA HIS A 459 8.57 16.19 9.73
C HIS A 459 7.08 16.38 9.99
N GLY A 460 6.75 17.13 11.03
CA GLY A 460 5.38 17.29 11.52
C GLY A 460 4.82 18.69 11.35
N LYS A 461 3.51 18.76 11.13
CA LYS A 461 2.71 19.98 11.11
C LYS A 461 1.27 19.67 11.54
N VAL A 462 0.64 20.59 12.28
CA VAL A 462 -0.82 20.54 12.48
C VAL A 462 -1.50 21.10 11.22
N VAL A 463 -2.40 20.33 10.62
CA VAL A 463 -3.17 20.67 9.43
C VAL A 463 -4.64 20.45 9.72
N ASN A 464 -5.45 21.48 9.55
CA ASN A 464 -6.90 21.43 9.85
C ASN A 464 -7.24 20.87 11.25
N GLY A 465 -6.34 21.09 12.22
CA GLY A 465 -6.49 20.61 13.60
C GLY A 465 -6.02 19.18 13.85
N TYR A 466 -5.41 18.50 12.85
CA TYR A 466 -4.86 17.14 12.96
C TYR A 466 -3.34 17.15 12.79
N GLN A 467 -2.63 16.38 13.59
CA GLN A 467 -1.18 16.26 13.52
C GLN A 467 -0.78 15.36 12.35
N GLN A 468 -0.23 15.97 11.31
CA GLN A 468 0.36 15.28 10.15
C GLN A 468 1.86 15.09 10.32
N TYR A 469 2.37 13.95 9.84
CA TYR A 469 3.80 13.70 9.64
C TYR A 469 4.07 13.19 8.23
N LEU A 470 5.19 13.61 7.65
CA LEU A 470 5.68 13.12 6.36
C LEU A 470 7.18 12.87 6.44
N SER A 471 7.67 11.85 5.73
CA SER A 471 9.06 11.43 5.80
C SER A 471 9.88 11.95 4.63
N SER A 472 11.18 12.17 4.89
CA SER A 472 12.17 12.24 3.82
C SER A 472 12.35 10.86 3.18
N PRO A 473 12.88 10.79 1.94
CA PRO A 473 13.23 9.51 1.34
C PRO A 473 14.16 8.68 2.23
N TYR A 474 13.87 7.39 2.40
CA TYR A 474 14.75 6.45 3.09
C TYR A 474 16.05 6.29 2.31
N THR A 475 17.17 6.61 2.91
CA THR A 475 18.47 6.77 2.21
C THR A 475 19.53 5.87 2.81
N ARG A 476 20.32 5.20 1.96
CA ARG A 476 21.55 4.49 2.31
C ARG A 476 22.76 5.20 1.76
N VAL A 477 23.75 5.44 2.63
CA VAL A 477 25.06 6.01 2.27
C VAL A 477 26.13 4.96 2.52
N VAL A 478 26.87 4.59 1.50
CA VAL A 478 28.03 3.70 1.61
C VAL A 478 29.18 4.52 2.18
N LEU A 479 29.80 3.99 3.21
CA LEU A 479 30.96 4.59 3.88
C LEU A 479 32.24 3.94 3.32
N SER A 480 33.22 4.74 2.99
CA SER A 480 34.51 4.30 2.41
C SER A 480 35.54 4.06 3.50
#